data_7bafc35bdc1ca7fe4d798c048b00ea2c
#
_entry.id   7bafc35bdc1ca7fe4d798c048b00ea2c
#
_cell.length_a   1.000
_cell.length_b   1.000
_cell.length_c   1.000
_cell.angle_alpha   90.00
_cell.angle_beta   90.00
_cell.angle_gamma   90.00
#
_symmetry.space_group_name_H-M   'P 1'
#
loop_
_entity.id
_entity.type
_entity.pdbx_description
1 polymer ?
#
loop_
_entity_poly.entity_id
_entity_poly.type
_entity_poly.pdbx_seq_one_letter_code
_entity_poly.pdbx_strand_id
1 'polypeptide(L)'
;MADRQSVGSNKKGLKIFLISSAGVLVAALAIMAVLLLGDKTVTEDRVVRVMEYGTVLKGVSINGIDLSGMTADEARAATAEVETQMLAQAVFNLDVNGTVVTRTSQDFQLYTDYADVITNAVEFGHTGSFEDRLQAANEARDTGMDFPVNVLFDEAKLSTALATLKTELDTEPIDATATFMPWGYTLDADGNAVPWQPDVKAMADAQSKGNEYEQPNLVRIPDAEKPLALRYQYWDNDEYVKDYIPRDWNIARFMYTPEVTGIVVNTQAIYDQIVSQVQSGSYTTITVPVEVTEPQVKLADIKSSTILISSWSSSFGGGSHYGTSRNWNVSRMSSFINGGVILPGEQWTVNTVAGPRNSTTAKSVGWKEAAGIENGGYTAQVGGGVCQLGSTVYNAAIRAGVTIASSTHHTIPSDYIPLGLDATLSTPKPDLVLKNDNTMPVYIVSYVNPKDRNVTVEIYGQQPVDPTYGAVIYDFTSNNKGTRYGTPTPKTITSEVPITAPDGTVVNASNPKYEYAKSRKGTSIQTYKHIYSLDGKELCDPIAFEKHNYPVINGTIYVYSPPVVVTPTPPPSEPTPAPTTGE
;
A
#
# COMPACT_ATOMS: atom_id res chain seq x y z
N MET A 1 34.54 -1.01 3.53
CA MET A 1 35.04 0.17 2.78
C MET A 1 34.12 1.31 3.14
N ALA A 2 34.64 2.25 3.90
CA ALA A 2 33.86 3.32 4.50
C ALA A 2 33.92 4.54 3.59
N ASP A 3 32.78 4.99 3.16
CA ASP A 3 32.66 6.23 2.38
C ASP A 3 32.38 7.39 3.33
N ARG A 4 33.34 8.31 3.41
CA ARG A 4 33.27 9.54 4.20
C ARG A 4 32.53 10.59 3.37
N GLN A 5 31.32 10.92 3.72
CA GLN A 5 30.69 12.15 3.25
C GLN A 5 31.26 13.33 4.04
N SER A 6 31.90 14.23 3.34
CA SER A 6 32.45 15.49 3.83
C SER A 6 31.33 16.50 4.13
N VAL A 7 31.23 16.90 5.39
CA VAL A 7 30.41 18.04 5.82
C VAL A 7 31.06 19.33 5.32
N GLY A 8 30.43 19.98 4.34
CA GLY A 8 30.82 21.30 3.84
C GLY A 8 30.61 22.37 4.91
N SER A 9 31.70 22.80 5.53
CA SER A 9 31.73 23.93 6.46
C SER A 9 31.33 25.22 5.76
N ASN A 10 30.27 25.86 6.20
CA ASN A 10 29.78 27.15 5.68
C ASN A 10 30.66 28.30 6.17
N LYS A 11 31.81 28.54 5.51
CA LYS A 11 32.81 29.57 5.85
C LYS A 11 32.35 31.01 5.70
N LYS A 12 31.13 31.27 5.16
CA LYS A 12 30.64 32.65 4.95
C LYS A 12 30.09 33.31 6.21
N GLY A 13 29.42 32.56 7.11
CA GLY A 13 28.89 33.10 8.36
C GLY A 13 29.99 33.50 9.36
N LEU A 14 31.08 32.76 9.40
CA LEU A 14 32.20 33.04 10.32
C LEU A 14 33.01 34.29 9.90
N LYS A 15 33.07 34.62 8.59
CA LYS A 15 33.77 35.83 8.14
C LYS A 15 33.01 37.12 8.45
N ILE A 16 31.69 37.13 8.44
CA ILE A 16 30.85 38.30 8.76
C ILE A 16 30.93 38.55 10.28
N PHE A 17 30.87 37.51 11.10
CA PHE A 17 31.00 37.63 12.55
C PHE A 17 32.39 38.13 13.01
N LEU A 18 33.46 37.72 12.34
CA LEU A 18 34.83 38.22 12.62
C LEU A 18 35.06 39.66 12.17
N ILE A 19 34.35 40.14 11.12
CA ILE A 19 34.49 41.52 10.64
C ILE A 19 33.73 42.48 11.59
N SER A 20 32.53 42.13 12.06
CA SER A 20 31.77 42.95 13.02
C SER A 20 32.45 43.01 14.39
N SER A 21 32.97 41.90 14.88
CA SER A 21 33.73 41.87 16.16
C SER A 21 35.07 42.62 16.08
N ALA A 22 35.73 42.63 14.92
CA ALA A 22 36.94 43.40 14.75
C ALA A 22 36.68 44.92 14.72
N GLY A 23 35.55 45.36 14.15
CA GLY A 23 35.14 46.78 14.17
C GLY A 23 34.85 47.28 15.57
N VAL A 24 34.12 46.50 16.39
CA VAL A 24 33.83 46.81 17.81
C VAL A 24 35.12 46.80 18.65
N LEU A 25 36.02 45.83 18.40
CA LEU A 25 37.29 45.74 19.11
C LEU A 25 38.23 46.93 18.78
N VAL A 26 38.24 47.38 17.53
CA VAL A 26 39.07 48.57 17.12
C VAL A 26 38.49 49.85 17.71
N ALA A 27 37.19 50.03 17.74
CA ALA A 27 36.54 51.15 18.40
C ALA A 27 36.80 51.12 19.93
N ALA A 28 36.65 49.99 20.57
CA ALA A 28 36.95 49.81 22.02
C ALA A 28 38.43 50.05 22.34
N LEU A 29 39.36 49.62 21.48
CA LEU A 29 40.81 49.88 21.67
C LEU A 29 41.18 51.32 21.44
N ALA A 30 40.55 52.04 20.49
CA ALA A 30 40.76 53.48 20.29
C ALA A 30 40.23 54.29 21.48
N ILE A 31 39.09 53.95 22.03
CA ILE A 31 38.51 54.55 23.24
C ILE A 31 39.40 54.26 24.47
N MET A 32 39.88 53.03 24.61
CA MET A 32 40.79 52.65 25.71
C MET A 32 42.13 53.39 25.63
N ALA A 33 42.65 53.66 24.42
CA ALA A 33 43.88 54.45 24.25
C ALA A 33 43.69 55.92 24.66
N VAL A 34 42.53 56.51 24.40
CA VAL A 34 42.20 57.88 24.83
C VAL A 34 42.03 57.95 26.34
N LEU A 35 41.44 56.93 26.96
CA LEU A 35 41.24 56.86 28.42
C LEU A 35 42.52 56.55 29.21
N LEU A 36 43.50 55.84 28.61
CA LEU A 36 44.78 55.52 29.28
C LEU A 36 45.75 56.67 29.22
N LEU A 37 45.61 57.66 28.32
CA LEU A 37 46.47 58.84 28.17
C LEU A 37 45.93 60.08 28.95
N GLY A 38 44.69 60.00 29.43
CA GLY A 38 44.04 61.07 30.18
C GLY A 38 44.41 61.05 31.67
N ASP A 39 44.61 62.25 32.27
CA ASP A 39 44.85 62.44 33.71
C ASP A 39 43.71 61.83 34.54
N LYS A 40 44.07 60.94 35.50
CA LYS A 40 43.12 60.12 36.29
C LYS A 40 42.44 60.88 37.41
N THR A 41 42.76 62.12 37.61
CA THR A 41 42.11 62.95 38.61
C THR A 41 40.96 63.76 38.05
N VAL A 42 39.77 63.45 38.51
CA VAL A 42 38.57 64.24 38.16
C VAL A 42 38.52 65.41 39.10
N THR A 43 38.84 66.60 38.61
CA THR A 43 38.68 67.87 39.34
C THR A 43 37.26 68.37 39.10
N GLU A 44 36.76 69.23 40.07
CA GLU A 44 35.43 69.85 39.95
C GLU A 44 35.23 70.60 38.63
N ASP A 45 36.26 71.33 38.14
CA ASP A 45 36.24 71.97 36.80
C ASP A 45 36.06 71.00 35.63
N ARG A 46 36.52 69.79 35.77
CA ARG A 46 36.43 68.79 34.70
C ARG A 46 35.05 68.12 34.69
N VAL A 47 34.46 67.90 35.87
CA VAL A 47 33.05 67.44 35.98
C VAL A 47 32.12 68.47 35.45
N VAL A 48 32.29 69.78 35.80
CA VAL A 48 31.48 70.87 35.23
C VAL A 48 31.60 70.95 33.70
N ARG A 49 32.82 70.80 33.16
CA ARG A 49 33.02 70.82 31.68
C ARG A 49 32.36 69.64 30.98
N VAL A 50 32.47 68.43 31.51
CA VAL A 50 31.81 67.26 30.96
C VAL A 50 30.29 67.43 30.99
N MET A 51 29.75 68.05 32.06
CA MET A 51 28.33 68.31 32.22
C MET A 51 27.84 69.45 31.31
N GLU A 52 28.71 70.44 30.99
CA GLU A 52 28.36 71.52 30.06
C GLU A 52 28.50 71.16 28.60
N TYR A 53 29.37 70.22 28.25
CA TYR A 53 29.62 69.75 26.88
C TYR A 53 28.71 68.64 26.40
N GLY A 54 27.73 68.14 27.21
CA GLY A 54 26.74 67.15 26.82
C GLY A 54 27.31 65.79 26.43
N THR A 55 28.47 65.42 27.00
CA THR A 55 29.08 64.09 26.81
C THR A 55 28.69 63.17 27.96
N VAL A 56 28.61 61.85 27.68
CA VAL A 56 28.29 60.80 28.67
C VAL A 56 29.33 60.82 29.82
N LEU A 57 28.88 60.72 31.07
CA LEU A 57 29.75 60.72 32.21
C LEU A 57 30.70 59.52 32.22
N LYS A 58 31.89 59.73 32.84
CA LYS A 58 32.89 58.67 32.98
C LYS A 58 32.38 57.57 33.89
N GLY A 59 32.49 56.30 33.45
CA GLY A 59 32.05 55.12 34.15
C GLY A 59 30.61 54.70 33.82
N VAL A 60 29.95 55.38 32.91
CA VAL A 60 28.65 54.97 32.37
C VAL A 60 28.86 53.96 31.26
N SER A 61 28.12 52.86 31.29
CA SER A 61 28.10 51.79 30.28
C SER A 61 26.69 51.34 29.91
N ILE A 62 26.56 50.69 28.77
CA ILE A 62 25.35 49.95 28.36
C ILE A 62 25.77 48.51 28.06
N ASN A 63 25.20 47.51 28.77
CA ASN A 63 25.59 46.12 28.67
C ASN A 63 27.11 45.90 28.70
N GLY A 64 27.80 46.64 29.58
CA GLY A 64 29.27 46.62 29.74
C GLY A 64 30.06 47.35 28.65
N ILE A 65 29.42 47.97 27.67
CA ILE A 65 30.09 48.85 26.67
C ILE A 65 30.30 50.21 27.29
N ASP A 66 31.56 50.60 27.51
CA ASP A 66 31.95 51.89 28.11
C ASP A 66 31.62 53.04 27.15
N LEU A 67 30.81 53.99 27.62
CA LEU A 67 30.38 55.18 26.88
C LEU A 67 31.09 56.47 27.39
N SER A 68 32.02 56.35 28.31
CA SER A 68 32.70 57.47 28.97
C SER A 68 33.20 58.54 28.00
N GLY A 69 32.71 59.77 28.11
CA GLY A 69 33.15 60.91 27.35
C GLY A 69 32.64 60.97 25.90
N MET A 70 31.81 60.07 25.50
CA MET A 70 31.15 60.06 24.16
C MET A 70 30.06 61.09 24.10
N THR A 71 29.88 61.70 22.92
CA THR A 71 28.66 62.42 22.58
C THR A 71 27.47 61.46 22.43
N ALA A 72 26.26 61.96 22.49
CA ALA A 72 25.06 61.15 22.29
C ALA A 72 25.07 60.33 20.96
N ASP A 73 25.60 60.91 19.88
CA ASP A 73 25.69 60.23 18.57
C ASP A 73 26.75 59.13 18.57
N GLU A 74 27.92 59.38 19.23
CA GLU A 74 28.98 58.37 19.39
C GLU A 74 28.53 57.23 20.28
N ALA A 75 27.80 57.52 21.38
CA ALA A 75 27.21 56.49 22.23
C ALA A 75 26.19 55.61 21.52
N ARG A 76 25.31 56.24 20.70
CA ARG A 76 24.36 55.48 19.85
C ARG A 76 25.08 54.62 18.81
N ALA A 77 26.16 55.16 18.19
CA ALA A 77 26.94 54.38 17.24
C ALA A 77 27.68 53.21 17.88
N ALA A 78 28.26 53.41 19.11
CA ALA A 78 28.96 52.36 19.86
C ALA A 78 28.02 51.21 20.32
N THR A 79 26.75 51.50 20.56
CA THR A 79 25.74 50.55 21.04
C THR A 79 24.73 50.09 19.96
N ALA A 80 24.92 50.51 18.69
CA ALA A 80 23.98 50.27 17.61
C ALA A 80 23.62 48.80 17.37
N GLU A 81 24.48 47.86 17.72
CA GLU A 81 24.24 46.42 17.55
C GLU A 81 23.63 45.76 18.80
N VAL A 82 23.56 46.42 19.95
CA VAL A 82 23.11 45.82 21.23
C VAL A 82 21.69 45.25 21.09
N GLU A 83 20.75 46.03 20.57
CA GLU A 83 19.36 45.59 20.37
C GLU A 83 19.29 44.35 19.49
N THR A 84 19.99 44.39 18.33
CA THR A 84 20.02 43.28 17.39
C THR A 84 20.61 42.01 18.04
N GLN A 85 21.67 42.15 18.82
CA GLN A 85 22.32 41.04 19.50
C GLN A 85 21.41 40.44 20.57
N MET A 86 20.76 41.28 21.38
CA MET A 86 19.82 40.83 22.42
C MET A 86 18.65 40.06 21.84
N LEU A 87 18.03 40.57 20.76
CA LEU A 87 16.93 39.89 20.06
C LEU A 87 17.38 38.60 19.36
N ALA A 88 18.61 38.58 18.82
CA ALA A 88 19.16 37.38 18.18
C ALA A 88 19.46 36.25 19.17
N GLN A 89 19.73 36.58 20.45
CA GLN A 89 19.94 35.60 21.50
C GLN A 89 18.64 34.98 22.02
N ALA A 90 17.50 35.67 21.83
CA ALA A 90 16.19 35.21 22.26
C ALA A 90 15.64 34.16 21.28
N VAL A 91 16.18 32.95 21.35
CA VAL A 91 15.81 31.78 20.58
C VAL A 91 15.16 30.73 21.49
N PHE A 92 13.95 30.31 21.13
CA PHE A 92 13.13 29.38 21.90
C PHE A 92 13.04 28.04 21.16
N ASN A 93 13.55 27.00 21.75
CA ASN A 93 13.42 25.63 21.28
C ASN A 93 12.25 24.98 22.00
N LEU A 94 11.16 24.72 21.29
CA LEU A 94 9.95 24.10 21.81
C LEU A 94 9.99 22.61 21.50
N ASP A 95 10.14 21.78 22.52
CA ASP A 95 10.04 20.33 22.39
C ASP A 95 8.55 19.93 22.52
N VAL A 96 7.95 19.62 21.39
CA VAL A 96 6.54 19.21 21.24
C VAL A 96 6.53 17.71 20.98
N ASN A 97 6.26 16.93 21.99
CA ASN A 97 6.17 15.46 21.92
C ASN A 97 7.40 14.82 21.22
N GLY A 98 8.61 15.29 21.56
CA GLY A 98 9.88 14.79 21.01
C GLY A 98 10.32 15.44 19.71
N THR A 99 9.52 16.35 19.14
CA THR A 99 9.90 17.15 17.97
C THR A 99 10.24 18.57 18.38
N VAL A 100 11.48 19.03 18.09
CA VAL A 100 11.92 20.38 18.45
C VAL A 100 11.58 21.36 17.34
N VAL A 101 10.78 22.37 17.70
CA VAL A 101 10.40 23.49 16.83
C VAL A 101 11.10 24.75 17.35
N THR A 102 11.94 25.39 16.52
CA THR A 102 12.66 26.60 16.91
C THR A 102 11.87 27.83 16.52
N ARG A 103 11.79 28.79 17.44
CA ARG A 103 11.20 30.12 17.25
C ARG A 103 12.16 31.20 17.73
N THR A 104 12.07 32.37 17.12
CA THR A 104 12.93 33.53 17.39
C THR A 104 12.14 34.63 18.10
N SER A 105 12.85 35.66 18.55
CA SER A 105 12.23 36.88 19.07
C SER A 105 11.21 37.50 18.11
N GLN A 106 11.45 37.39 16.80
CA GLN A 106 10.55 37.92 15.78
C GLN A 106 9.21 37.17 15.74
N ASP A 107 9.23 35.83 15.90
CA ASP A 107 8.02 35.01 15.90
C ASP A 107 7.08 35.40 17.05
N PHE A 108 7.64 35.83 18.18
CA PHE A 108 6.91 36.28 19.37
C PHE A 108 6.76 37.78 19.49
N GLN A 109 7.21 38.56 18.47
CA GLN A 109 7.16 40.01 18.43
C GLN A 109 7.81 40.68 19.67
N LEU A 110 8.91 40.10 20.12
CA LEU A 110 9.71 40.68 21.23
C LEU A 110 10.43 41.94 20.76
N TYR A 111 10.66 42.86 21.67
CA TYR A 111 11.37 44.10 21.44
C TYR A 111 12.29 44.42 22.65
N THR A 112 13.03 45.49 22.57
CA THR A 112 13.90 45.92 23.68
C THR A 112 13.53 47.28 24.17
N ASP A 113 13.99 47.63 25.39
CA ASP A 113 13.95 48.99 25.94
C ASP A 113 15.13 49.86 25.53
N TYR A 114 15.92 49.45 24.51
CA TYR A 114 17.14 50.09 24.08
C TYR A 114 16.98 51.62 23.86
N ALA A 115 15.86 52.08 23.26
CA ALA A 115 15.62 53.49 22.98
C ALA A 115 15.56 54.32 24.26
N ASP A 116 14.96 53.78 25.34
CA ASP A 116 14.87 54.44 26.61
C ASP A 116 16.20 54.31 27.38
N VAL A 117 16.84 53.14 27.34
CA VAL A 117 18.13 52.86 27.99
C VAL A 117 19.23 53.79 27.46
N ILE A 118 19.39 53.92 26.15
CA ILE A 118 20.41 54.82 25.56
C ILE A 118 20.14 56.28 25.93
N THR A 119 18.85 56.68 25.97
CA THR A 119 18.50 58.05 26.38
C THR A 119 18.85 58.27 27.83
N ASN A 120 18.46 57.35 28.71
CA ASN A 120 18.76 57.42 30.14
C ASN A 120 20.29 57.42 30.45
N ALA A 121 21.05 56.60 29.73
CA ALA A 121 22.49 56.52 29.88
C ALA A 121 23.21 57.82 29.43
N VAL A 122 22.73 58.43 28.34
CA VAL A 122 23.27 59.72 27.81
C VAL A 122 22.90 60.88 28.74
N GLU A 123 21.67 60.88 29.30
CA GLU A 123 21.17 61.97 30.15
C GLU A 123 21.59 61.80 31.62
N PHE A 124 22.16 60.66 31.97
CA PHE A 124 22.54 60.38 33.36
C PHE A 124 23.52 61.44 33.92
N GLY A 125 23.14 62.04 35.06
CA GLY A 125 23.90 63.07 35.75
C GLY A 125 23.92 64.45 35.06
N HIS A 126 23.10 64.65 33.97
CA HIS A 126 22.98 65.96 33.28
C HIS A 126 21.77 66.76 33.77
N THR A 127 20.93 66.20 34.63
CA THR A 127 19.72 66.84 35.16
C THR A 127 19.82 67.01 36.70
N GLY A 128 19.03 67.92 37.29
CA GLY A 128 19.03 68.19 38.74
C GLY A 128 19.93 69.32 39.16
N SER A 129 20.13 69.46 40.51
CA SER A 129 21.02 70.46 41.12
C SER A 129 22.49 70.14 40.80
N PHE A 130 23.39 71.10 41.02
CA PHE A 130 24.83 70.86 40.84
C PHE A 130 25.32 69.71 41.73
N GLU A 131 24.83 69.66 43.01
CA GLU A 131 25.18 68.59 43.97
C GLU A 131 24.67 67.20 43.40
N ASP A 132 23.48 67.13 42.89
CA ASP A 132 22.92 65.90 42.31
C ASP A 132 23.78 65.40 41.12
N ARG A 133 24.15 66.29 40.22
CA ARG A 133 24.99 66.00 39.05
C ARG A 133 26.40 65.59 39.44
N LEU A 134 27.00 66.26 40.44
CA LEU A 134 28.32 65.94 41.00
C LEU A 134 28.30 64.56 41.69
N GLN A 135 27.25 64.28 42.43
CA GLN A 135 27.09 62.99 43.09
C GLN A 135 26.98 61.86 42.00
N ALA A 136 26.15 62.04 41.00
CA ALA A 136 25.99 61.07 39.88
C ALA A 136 27.33 60.83 39.14
N ALA A 137 28.09 61.89 38.87
CA ALA A 137 29.41 61.81 38.24
C ALA A 137 30.44 61.07 39.08
N ASN A 138 30.45 61.27 40.41
CA ASN A 138 31.28 60.52 41.31
C ASN A 138 30.90 59.08 41.48
N GLU A 139 29.63 58.79 41.58
CA GLU A 139 29.08 57.43 41.66
C GLU A 139 29.43 56.63 40.38
N ALA A 140 29.14 57.19 39.18
CA ALA A 140 29.49 56.53 37.92
C ALA A 140 31.02 56.27 37.82
N ARG A 141 31.85 57.25 38.20
CA ARG A 141 33.30 57.08 38.14
C ARG A 141 33.84 56.03 39.12
N ASP A 142 33.34 56.00 40.40
CA ASP A 142 33.91 55.23 41.49
C ASP A 142 33.38 53.79 41.52
N THR A 143 32.10 53.58 41.12
CA THR A 143 31.44 52.28 41.17
C THR A 143 31.07 51.73 39.82
N GLY A 144 31.05 52.59 38.76
CA GLY A 144 30.45 52.28 37.47
C GLY A 144 28.93 52.39 37.51
N MET A 145 28.34 52.78 36.38
CA MET A 145 26.89 52.79 36.18
C MET A 145 26.58 52.10 34.87
N ASP A 146 26.16 50.82 34.96
CA ASP A 146 25.74 50.06 33.78
C ASP A 146 24.22 50.14 33.59
N PHE A 147 23.80 50.44 32.39
CA PHE A 147 22.41 50.48 31.98
C PHE A 147 22.10 49.24 31.14
N PRO A 148 21.52 48.19 31.77
CA PRO A 148 21.22 46.97 31.04
C PRO A 148 20.05 47.19 30.05
N VAL A 149 20.21 46.70 28.83
CA VAL A 149 19.12 46.59 27.86
C VAL A 149 18.37 45.29 28.14
N ASN A 150 17.05 45.35 28.18
CA ASN A 150 16.20 44.20 28.44
C ASN A 150 15.40 43.85 27.22
N VAL A 151 15.18 42.55 27.01
CA VAL A 151 14.18 42.07 26.06
C VAL A 151 12.81 42.13 26.73
N LEU A 152 11.84 42.67 26.04
CA LEU A 152 10.49 42.91 26.50
C LEU A 152 9.47 42.24 25.59
N PHE A 153 8.26 42.11 26.07
CA PHE A 153 7.11 41.58 25.31
C PHE A 153 5.85 42.42 25.57
N ASP A 154 4.97 42.44 24.58
CA ASP A 154 3.60 42.92 24.70
C ASP A 154 2.69 41.70 24.90
N GLU A 155 1.92 41.68 25.98
CA GLU A 155 1.08 40.53 26.38
C GLU A 155 0.06 40.17 25.27
N ALA A 156 -0.58 41.16 24.62
CA ALA A 156 -1.57 40.92 23.59
C ALA A 156 -0.93 40.35 22.31
N LYS A 157 0.26 40.87 21.95
CA LYS A 157 1.00 40.38 20.78
C LYS A 157 1.56 38.97 21.03
N LEU A 158 2.15 38.71 22.19
CA LEU A 158 2.62 37.38 22.55
C LEU A 158 1.49 36.36 22.56
N SER A 159 0.33 36.71 23.15
CA SER A 159 -0.85 35.84 23.14
C SER A 159 -1.36 35.55 21.72
N THR A 160 -1.33 36.56 20.83
CA THR A 160 -1.69 36.39 19.42
C THR A 160 -0.71 35.48 18.69
N ALA A 161 0.60 35.65 18.90
CA ALA A 161 1.63 34.79 18.31
C ALA A 161 1.47 33.33 18.77
N LEU A 162 1.17 33.11 20.06
CA LEU A 162 0.90 31.78 20.59
C LEU A 162 -0.37 31.16 20.06
N ALA A 163 -1.43 31.94 19.79
CA ALA A 163 -2.63 31.43 19.14
C ALA A 163 -2.32 30.96 17.70
N THR A 164 -1.47 31.68 16.97
CA THR A 164 -0.97 31.27 15.65
C THR A 164 -0.16 29.97 15.77
N LEU A 165 0.78 29.93 16.71
CA LEU A 165 1.61 28.76 16.98
C LEU A 165 0.78 27.52 17.34
N LYS A 166 -0.29 27.71 18.13
CA LYS A 166 -1.24 26.62 18.44
C LYS A 166 -1.85 26.04 17.17
N THR A 167 -2.29 26.88 16.24
CA THR A 167 -2.87 26.42 14.97
C THR A 167 -1.88 25.65 14.10
N GLU A 168 -0.58 25.97 14.22
CA GLU A 168 0.49 25.27 13.49
C GLU A 168 0.85 23.92 14.12
N LEU A 169 0.77 23.82 15.44
CA LEU A 169 1.22 22.65 16.21
C LEU A 169 0.13 21.66 16.56
N ASP A 170 -1.11 22.12 16.71
CA ASP A 170 -2.25 21.23 16.96
C ASP A 170 -2.50 20.36 15.74
N THR A 171 -2.67 19.07 15.98
CA THR A 171 -3.04 18.09 14.95
C THR A 171 -4.25 17.28 15.41
N GLU A 172 -5.18 17.04 14.48
CA GLU A 172 -6.27 16.09 14.72
C GLU A 172 -5.75 14.65 14.52
N PRO A 173 -6.26 13.68 15.30
CA PRO A 173 -5.93 12.28 15.06
C PRO A 173 -6.52 11.82 13.73
N ILE A 174 -5.69 11.18 12.91
CA ILE A 174 -6.11 10.61 11.62
C ILE A 174 -5.78 9.12 11.66
N ASP A 175 -6.76 8.28 11.36
CA ASP A 175 -6.60 6.84 11.26
C ASP A 175 -5.75 6.45 10.05
N ALA A 176 -4.96 5.40 10.20
CA ALA A 176 -4.26 4.77 9.09
C ALA A 176 -5.26 4.24 8.05
N THR A 177 -4.88 4.28 6.79
CA THR A 177 -5.70 3.73 5.70
C THR A 177 -4.89 2.85 4.75
N ALA A 178 -5.59 1.96 4.04
CA ALA A 178 -5.04 1.23 2.90
C ALA A 178 -5.91 1.45 1.67
N THR A 179 -5.29 1.80 0.57
CA THR A 179 -5.96 1.88 -0.73
C THR A 179 -5.61 0.64 -1.54
N PHE A 180 -6.63 -0.15 -1.91
CA PHE A 180 -6.46 -1.35 -2.72
C PHE A 180 -6.27 -1.01 -4.19
N MET A 181 -5.18 -1.49 -4.77
CA MET A 181 -4.76 -1.29 -6.16
C MET A 181 -4.54 -2.63 -6.85
N PRO A 182 -5.59 -3.29 -7.35
CA PRO A 182 -5.54 -4.69 -7.79
C PRO A 182 -4.58 -4.93 -8.96
N TRP A 183 -4.30 -3.92 -9.79
CA TRP A 183 -3.31 -4.00 -10.86
C TRP A 183 -1.92 -3.52 -10.44
N GLY A 184 -1.75 -3.03 -9.20
CA GLY A 184 -0.56 -2.35 -8.73
C GLY A 184 -0.57 -0.86 -9.06
N TYR A 185 0.55 -0.18 -8.78
CA TYR A 185 0.71 1.26 -8.96
C TYR A 185 2.16 1.62 -9.27
N THR A 186 2.35 2.81 -9.84
CA THR A 186 3.65 3.46 -9.98
C THR A 186 3.76 4.63 -9.00
N LEU A 187 4.94 5.23 -8.90
CA LEU A 187 5.11 6.51 -8.20
C LEU A 187 5.34 7.61 -9.25
N ASP A 188 4.71 8.77 -9.04
CA ASP A 188 5.01 9.98 -9.83
C ASP A 188 6.33 10.63 -9.39
N ALA A 189 6.67 11.79 -9.97
CA ALA A 189 7.90 12.50 -9.65
C ALA A 189 7.98 13.02 -8.20
N ASP A 190 6.82 13.23 -7.57
CA ASP A 190 6.68 13.69 -6.19
C ASP A 190 6.59 12.52 -5.19
N GLY A 191 6.61 11.28 -5.69
CA GLY A 191 6.51 10.05 -4.89
C GLY A 191 5.08 9.62 -4.56
N ASN A 192 4.07 10.23 -5.16
CA ASN A 192 2.68 9.83 -4.95
C ASN A 192 2.33 8.59 -5.77
N ALA A 193 1.48 7.73 -5.20
CA ALA A 193 1.03 6.53 -5.89
C ALA A 193 0.01 6.83 -6.99
N VAL A 194 0.29 6.32 -8.19
CA VAL A 194 -0.58 6.41 -9.36
C VAL A 194 -1.06 5.01 -9.72
N PRO A 195 -2.36 4.68 -9.53
CA PRO A 195 -2.90 3.37 -9.84
C PRO A 195 -2.70 3.01 -11.31
N TRP A 196 -2.18 1.83 -11.59
CA TRP A 196 -2.12 1.33 -12.95
C TRP A 196 -3.47 0.76 -13.39
N GLN A 197 -3.90 1.14 -14.60
CA GLN A 197 -5.14 0.67 -15.20
C GLN A 197 -4.83 0.16 -16.61
N PRO A 198 -4.69 -1.17 -16.82
CA PRO A 198 -4.42 -1.73 -18.15
C PRO A 198 -5.64 -1.63 -19.07
N ASP A 199 -5.42 -1.56 -20.39
CA ASP A 199 -6.46 -1.93 -21.34
C ASP A 199 -6.69 -3.45 -21.25
N VAL A 200 -7.69 -3.84 -20.47
CA VAL A 200 -8.01 -5.26 -20.21
C VAL A 200 -8.35 -6.06 -21.46
N LYS A 201 -8.82 -5.41 -22.52
CA LYS A 201 -9.12 -6.07 -23.80
C LYS A 201 -7.84 -6.34 -24.59
N ALA A 202 -6.96 -5.34 -24.70
CA ALA A 202 -5.66 -5.51 -25.34
C ALA A 202 -4.78 -6.51 -24.56
N MET A 203 -4.82 -6.45 -23.23
CA MET A 203 -4.14 -7.41 -22.36
C MET A 203 -4.64 -8.85 -22.60
N ALA A 204 -5.95 -9.09 -22.61
CA ALA A 204 -6.51 -10.41 -22.87
C ALA A 204 -6.18 -10.90 -24.31
N ASP A 205 -6.11 -10.01 -25.29
CA ASP A 205 -5.71 -10.37 -26.65
C ASP A 205 -4.23 -10.82 -26.71
N ALA A 206 -3.32 -10.09 -26.08
CA ALA A 206 -1.92 -10.48 -25.98
C ALA A 206 -1.75 -11.82 -25.26
N GLN A 207 -2.32 -11.94 -24.06
CA GLN A 207 -2.23 -13.13 -23.21
C GLN A 207 -2.83 -14.40 -23.88
N SER A 208 -3.92 -14.25 -24.61
CA SER A 208 -4.54 -15.37 -25.33
C SER A 208 -3.65 -15.98 -26.43
N LYS A 209 -2.71 -15.20 -26.93
CA LYS A 209 -1.71 -15.59 -27.93
C LYS A 209 -0.39 -16.05 -27.31
N GLY A 210 -0.29 -16.09 -25.99
CA GLY A 210 0.92 -16.43 -25.25
C GLY A 210 1.93 -15.28 -25.11
N ASN A 211 1.52 -14.03 -25.39
CA ASN A 211 2.35 -12.85 -25.27
C ASN A 211 2.11 -12.15 -23.93
N GLU A 212 3.18 -11.59 -23.36
CA GLU A 212 3.06 -10.68 -22.23
C GLU A 212 2.44 -9.36 -22.68
N TYR A 213 1.68 -8.75 -21.77
CA TYR A 213 1.20 -7.38 -21.92
C TYR A 213 2.19 -6.44 -21.22
N GLU A 214 2.56 -5.37 -21.88
CA GLU A 214 3.53 -4.41 -21.35
C GLU A 214 3.01 -3.76 -20.07
N GLN A 215 3.82 -3.82 -19.02
CA GLN A 215 3.54 -3.22 -17.71
C GLN A 215 4.51 -2.06 -17.45
N PRO A 216 4.06 -0.98 -16.81
CA PRO A 216 4.97 0.05 -16.33
C PRO A 216 5.85 -0.50 -15.18
N ASN A 217 6.80 0.29 -14.71
CA ASN A 217 7.60 -0.07 -13.54
C ASN A 217 6.76 0.04 -12.25
N LEU A 218 6.01 -1.02 -11.95
CA LEU A 218 5.15 -1.10 -10.77
C LEU A 218 5.96 -1.19 -9.48
N VAL A 219 5.44 -0.63 -8.40
CA VAL A 219 6.01 -0.77 -7.05
C VAL A 219 5.97 -2.24 -6.63
N ARG A 220 7.08 -2.72 -6.06
CA ARG A 220 7.24 -4.12 -5.67
C ARG A 220 7.57 -4.26 -4.20
N ILE A 221 7.04 -5.34 -3.61
CA ILE A 221 7.35 -5.76 -2.25
C ILE A 221 8.77 -6.35 -2.22
N PRO A 222 9.61 -5.99 -1.23
CA PRO A 222 10.95 -6.54 -1.09
C PRO A 222 10.97 -8.07 -0.89
N ASP A 223 12.00 -8.75 -1.39
CA ASP A 223 12.16 -10.21 -1.25
C ASP A 223 12.19 -10.68 0.22
N ALA A 224 12.61 -9.83 1.15
CA ALA A 224 12.58 -10.13 2.59
C ALA A 224 11.16 -10.29 3.16
N GLU A 225 10.15 -9.75 2.47
CA GLU A 225 8.73 -9.84 2.86
C GLU A 225 7.99 -10.96 2.12
N LYS A 226 8.73 -11.83 1.43
CA LYS A 226 8.15 -12.93 0.66
C LYS A 226 7.32 -13.86 1.55
N PRO A 227 6.05 -14.07 1.24
CA PRO A 227 5.22 -15.01 1.98
C PRO A 227 5.75 -16.43 1.92
N LEU A 228 5.40 -17.24 2.92
CA LEU A 228 5.75 -18.65 2.97
C LEU A 228 5.25 -19.38 1.72
N ALA A 229 6.08 -20.26 1.13
CA ALA A 229 5.77 -21.02 -0.08
C ALA A 229 4.44 -21.80 -0.01
N LEU A 230 4.04 -22.24 1.20
CA LEU A 230 2.76 -22.91 1.44
C LEU A 230 1.52 -22.05 1.07
N ARG A 231 1.66 -20.73 1.00
CA ARG A 231 0.59 -19.81 0.55
C ARG A 231 0.42 -19.78 -0.96
N TYR A 232 1.42 -20.24 -1.72
CA TYR A 232 1.40 -20.32 -3.18
C TYR A 232 1.26 -21.76 -3.61
N GLN A 233 0.21 -22.06 -4.37
CA GLN A 233 -0.04 -23.41 -4.84
C GLN A 233 -0.39 -23.40 -6.33
N TYR A 234 0.12 -24.39 -7.05
CA TYR A 234 -0.08 -24.50 -8.47
C TYR A 234 -0.43 -25.94 -8.87
N TRP A 235 -1.48 -26.07 -9.68
CA TRP A 235 -1.92 -27.32 -10.28
C TRP A 235 -1.72 -27.28 -11.77
N ASP A 236 -0.91 -28.22 -12.30
CA ASP A 236 -0.62 -28.34 -13.71
C ASP A 236 -0.85 -29.78 -14.20
N ASN A 237 -1.82 -29.97 -15.13
CA ASN A 237 -2.09 -31.23 -15.82
C ASN A 237 -2.11 -32.46 -14.88
N ASP A 238 -2.98 -32.47 -13.89
CA ASP A 238 -3.16 -33.53 -12.88
C ASP A 238 -2.02 -33.70 -11.86
N GLU A 239 -1.08 -32.73 -11.78
CA GLU A 239 0.01 -32.76 -10.81
C GLU A 239 0.12 -31.47 -10.00
N TYR A 240 0.55 -31.62 -8.75
CA TYR A 240 0.94 -30.50 -7.88
C TYR A 240 2.36 -30.04 -8.26
N VAL A 241 2.51 -28.77 -8.61
CA VAL A 241 3.82 -28.16 -8.79
C VAL A 241 4.30 -27.61 -7.45
N LYS A 242 5.26 -28.29 -6.84
CA LYS A 242 5.86 -27.86 -5.57
C LYS A 242 6.71 -26.61 -5.76
N ASP A 243 6.75 -25.77 -4.72
CA ASP A 243 7.60 -24.58 -4.64
C ASP A 243 7.36 -23.55 -5.76
N TYR A 244 6.19 -23.62 -6.41
CA TYR A 244 5.81 -22.61 -7.39
C TYR A 244 5.53 -21.27 -6.71
N ILE A 245 6.15 -20.22 -7.24
CA ILE A 245 5.89 -18.85 -6.84
C ILE A 245 5.54 -18.07 -8.11
N PRO A 246 4.33 -17.46 -8.16
CA PRO A 246 3.92 -16.67 -9.31
C PRO A 246 4.92 -15.56 -9.61
N ARG A 247 5.17 -15.27 -10.88
CA ARG A 247 6.12 -14.25 -11.31
C ARG A 247 5.86 -12.87 -10.73
N ASP A 248 4.59 -12.47 -10.66
CA ASP A 248 4.15 -11.16 -10.21
C ASP A 248 3.69 -11.14 -8.73
N TRP A 249 4.16 -12.11 -7.94
CA TRP A 249 3.84 -12.24 -6.52
C TRP A 249 4.17 -10.98 -5.71
N ASN A 250 5.19 -10.23 -6.12
CA ASN A 250 5.70 -9.09 -5.36
C ASN A 250 5.20 -7.73 -5.86
N ILE A 251 4.21 -7.69 -6.75
CA ILE A 251 3.56 -6.42 -7.08
C ILE A 251 2.80 -5.93 -5.85
N ALA A 252 3.09 -4.70 -5.40
CA ALA A 252 2.38 -4.08 -4.29
C ALA A 252 0.91 -3.83 -4.65
N ARG A 253 -0.01 -4.41 -3.86
CA ARG A 253 -1.47 -4.32 -4.07
C ARG A 253 -2.14 -3.28 -3.18
N PHE A 254 -1.41 -2.74 -2.22
CA PHE A 254 -1.92 -1.74 -1.28
C PHE A 254 -0.94 -0.59 -1.16
N MET A 255 -1.48 0.62 -1.19
CA MET A 255 -0.80 1.81 -0.72
C MET A 255 -1.29 2.11 0.68
N TYR A 256 -0.36 2.37 1.59
CA TYR A 256 -0.66 2.66 2.98
C TYR A 256 -0.42 4.14 3.29
N THR A 257 -1.39 4.75 3.98
CA THR A 257 -1.20 6.06 4.61
C THR A 257 -1.10 5.83 6.12
N PRO A 258 0.03 6.20 6.75
CA PRO A 258 0.18 6.06 8.19
C PRO A 258 -0.82 6.91 8.95
N GLU A 259 -1.09 6.52 10.18
CA GLU A 259 -1.85 7.30 11.14
C GLU A 259 -1.12 8.58 11.54
N VAL A 260 -1.89 9.56 11.99
CA VAL A 260 -1.39 10.78 12.63
C VAL A 260 -1.95 10.85 14.05
N THR A 261 -1.06 10.97 15.03
CA THR A 261 -1.44 11.18 16.42
C THR A 261 -1.95 12.62 16.59
N GLY A 262 -3.10 12.77 17.20
CA GLY A 262 -3.65 14.07 17.56
C GLY A 262 -2.86 14.69 18.71
N ILE A 263 -2.54 15.97 18.59
CA ILE A 263 -1.80 16.73 19.60
C ILE A 263 -2.51 18.07 19.79
N VAL A 264 -2.74 18.43 21.05
CA VAL A 264 -3.22 19.76 21.44
C VAL A 264 -2.22 20.37 22.42
N VAL A 265 -1.59 21.48 22.01
CA VAL A 265 -0.56 22.14 22.83
C VAL A 265 -1.17 23.04 23.92
N ASN A 266 -0.53 23.05 25.09
CA ASN A 266 -0.88 23.97 26.16
C ASN A 266 -0.16 25.32 25.97
N THR A 267 -0.82 26.28 25.32
CA THR A 267 -0.25 27.59 25.03
C THR A 267 0.00 28.43 26.27
N GLN A 268 -0.75 28.23 27.37
CA GLN A 268 -0.51 28.95 28.62
C GLN A 268 0.83 28.53 29.25
N ALA A 269 1.13 27.25 29.20
CA ALA A 269 2.43 26.76 29.69
C ALA A 269 3.60 27.29 28.86
N ILE A 270 3.43 27.41 27.54
CA ILE A 270 4.42 28.03 26.64
C ILE A 270 4.59 29.52 27.01
N TYR A 271 3.50 30.25 27.19
CA TYR A 271 3.48 31.65 27.60
C TYR A 271 4.32 31.86 28.89
N ASP A 272 3.99 31.12 29.94
CA ASP A 272 4.64 31.24 31.23
C ASP A 272 6.15 30.98 31.14
N GLN A 273 6.57 30.03 30.34
CA GLN A 273 7.97 29.70 30.10
C GLN A 273 8.70 30.79 29.28
N ILE A 274 8.08 31.32 28.24
CA ILE A 274 8.64 32.43 27.45
C ILE A 274 8.84 33.64 28.34
N VAL A 275 7.80 34.04 29.11
CA VAL A 275 7.90 35.16 30.06
C VAL A 275 9.04 34.98 31.05
N SER A 276 9.15 33.80 31.65
CA SER A 276 10.24 33.46 32.58
C SER A 276 11.62 33.55 31.93
N GLN A 277 11.77 33.06 30.71
CA GLN A 277 13.06 33.10 29.97
C GLN A 277 13.43 34.52 29.55
N VAL A 278 12.47 35.31 29.09
CA VAL A 278 12.67 36.73 28.74
C VAL A 278 13.10 37.50 29.97
N GLN A 279 12.43 37.32 31.12
CA GLN A 279 12.78 38.00 32.38
C GLN A 279 14.14 37.61 32.94
N SER A 280 14.54 36.36 32.74
CA SER A 280 15.85 35.86 33.22
C SER A 280 17.00 36.11 32.23
N GLY A 281 16.72 36.43 30.99
CA GLY A 281 17.71 36.51 29.90
C GLY A 281 18.36 35.16 29.57
N SER A 282 17.76 34.02 29.99
CA SER A 282 18.31 32.67 29.81
C SER A 282 17.37 31.82 28.99
N TYR A 283 17.78 31.48 27.76
CA TYR A 283 16.98 30.77 26.80
C TYR A 283 17.36 29.29 26.73
N THR A 284 16.45 28.42 27.19
CA THR A 284 16.61 26.96 27.23
C THR A 284 15.47 26.28 26.51
N THR A 285 15.60 24.99 26.24
CA THR A 285 14.52 24.23 25.63
C THR A 285 13.28 24.18 26.52
N ILE A 286 12.12 24.52 25.96
CA ILE A 286 10.82 24.45 26.60
C ILE A 286 10.19 23.11 26.26
N THR A 287 10.00 22.23 27.22
CA THR A 287 9.15 21.03 27.01
C THR A 287 7.69 21.45 27.06
N VAL A 288 7.01 21.36 25.94
CA VAL A 288 5.62 21.79 25.78
C VAL A 288 4.68 20.69 26.30
N PRO A 289 3.86 20.97 27.31
CA PRO A 289 2.81 20.03 27.70
C PRO A 289 1.78 19.88 26.59
N VAL A 290 1.47 18.63 26.22
CA VAL A 290 0.49 18.31 25.17
C VAL A 290 -0.57 17.33 25.67
N GLU A 291 -1.79 17.46 25.17
CA GLU A 291 -2.80 16.41 25.23
C GLU A 291 -2.67 15.58 23.95
N VAL A 292 -2.48 14.26 24.13
CA VAL A 292 -2.27 13.32 23.04
C VAL A 292 -3.55 12.51 22.84
N THR A 293 -4.05 12.45 21.60
CA THR A 293 -5.15 11.58 21.20
C THR A 293 -4.64 10.56 20.18
N GLU A 294 -4.66 9.30 20.59
CA GLU A 294 -4.25 8.21 19.70
C GLU A 294 -5.31 7.96 18.61
N PRO A 295 -4.91 7.70 17.35
CA PRO A 295 -5.82 7.26 16.30
C PRO A 295 -6.42 5.90 16.64
N GLN A 296 -7.65 5.64 16.18
CA GLN A 296 -8.35 4.38 16.45
C GLN A 296 -7.78 3.22 15.63
N VAL A 297 -7.31 3.49 14.42
CA VAL A 297 -6.74 2.50 13.49
C VAL A 297 -5.28 2.83 13.24
N LYS A 298 -4.40 1.88 13.53
CA LYS A 298 -2.95 2.02 13.32
C LYS A 298 -2.50 1.31 12.03
N LEU A 299 -1.40 1.77 11.46
CA LEU A 299 -0.81 1.17 10.26
C LEU A 299 -0.49 -0.32 10.44
N ALA A 300 -0.08 -0.72 11.64
CA ALA A 300 0.19 -2.12 11.97
C ALA A 300 -1.07 -2.99 11.86
N ASP A 301 -2.24 -2.48 12.30
CA ASP A 301 -3.52 -3.18 12.22
C ASP A 301 -3.97 -3.34 10.78
N ILE A 302 -3.86 -2.27 10.00
CA ILE A 302 -4.17 -2.27 8.56
C ILE A 302 -3.27 -3.27 7.81
N LYS A 303 -1.95 -3.23 8.05
CA LYS A 303 -1.02 -4.15 7.40
C LYS A 303 -1.29 -5.60 7.77
N SER A 304 -1.67 -5.89 9.02
CA SER A 304 -2.02 -7.24 9.45
C SER A 304 -3.33 -7.78 8.84
N SER A 305 -4.21 -6.88 8.41
CA SER A 305 -5.50 -7.20 7.79
C SER A 305 -5.51 -7.12 6.26
N THR A 306 -4.36 -6.87 5.62
CA THR A 306 -4.19 -6.80 4.16
C THR A 306 -3.05 -7.69 3.66
N ILE A 307 -2.73 -8.75 4.40
CA ILE A 307 -1.69 -9.72 4.01
C ILE A 307 -2.19 -10.68 2.93
N LEU A 308 -1.27 -11.25 2.15
CA LEU A 308 -1.58 -12.39 1.30
C LEU A 308 -1.91 -13.60 2.18
N ILE A 309 -3.14 -14.09 2.11
CA ILE A 309 -3.60 -15.27 2.88
C ILE A 309 -3.36 -16.54 2.07
N SER A 310 -3.77 -16.53 0.80
CA SER A 310 -3.65 -17.68 -0.09
C SER A 310 -3.45 -17.26 -1.54
N SER A 311 -2.82 -18.12 -2.31
CA SER A 311 -2.69 -18.02 -3.75
C SER A 311 -2.89 -19.39 -4.38
N TRP A 312 -3.75 -19.47 -5.39
CA TRP A 312 -3.94 -20.68 -6.17
C TRP A 312 -3.76 -20.39 -7.65
N SER A 313 -2.96 -21.24 -8.31
CA SER A 313 -2.74 -21.16 -9.75
C SER A 313 -3.21 -22.45 -10.44
N SER A 314 -3.79 -22.32 -11.63
CA SER A 314 -4.17 -23.45 -12.47
C SER A 314 -3.68 -23.27 -13.90
N SER A 315 -3.14 -24.34 -14.50
CA SER A 315 -2.68 -24.35 -15.89
C SER A 315 -3.84 -24.33 -16.89
N PHE A 316 -3.70 -23.56 -17.96
CA PHE A 316 -4.63 -23.59 -19.10
C PHE A 316 -3.93 -23.91 -20.43
N GLY A 317 -2.72 -24.42 -20.39
CA GLY A 317 -1.84 -24.51 -21.56
C GLY A 317 -1.66 -25.88 -22.22
N GLY A 318 -2.36 -26.93 -21.81
CA GLY A 318 -2.19 -28.28 -22.34
C GLY A 318 -3.43 -28.89 -22.98
N GLY A 319 -3.25 -29.86 -23.89
CA GLY A 319 -4.31 -30.68 -24.44
C GLY A 319 -5.13 -30.10 -25.61
N SER A 320 -5.99 -30.95 -26.22
CA SER A 320 -6.78 -30.63 -27.41
C SER A 320 -7.93 -29.64 -27.15
N HIS A 321 -8.27 -29.39 -25.91
CA HIS A 321 -9.36 -28.49 -25.51
C HIS A 321 -8.91 -27.04 -25.30
N TYR A 322 -7.62 -26.75 -25.35
CA TYR A 322 -7.05 -25.44 -25.12
C TYR A 322 -6.72 -24.74 -26.45
N GLY A 323 -7.18 -23.52 -26.59
CA GLY A 323 -6.96 -22.70 -27.77
C GLY A 323 -7.11 -21.22 -27.49
N THR A 324 -6.77 -20.38 -28.47
CA THR A 324 -6.77 -18.92 -28.33
C THR A 324 -8.11 -18.37 -27.82
N SER A 325 -9.25 -18.91 -28.23
CA SER A 325 -10.58 -18.48 -27.75
C SER A 325 -10.79 -18.79 -26.27
N ARG A 326 -10.36 -19.98 -25.82
CA ARG A 326 -10.45 -20.37 -24.41
C ARG A 326 -9.51 -19.53 -23.54
N ASN A 327 -8.28 -19.34 -23.98
CA ASN A 327 -7.31 -18.49 -23.27
C ASN A 327 -7.81 -17.05 -23.18
N TRP A 328 -8.43 -16.54 -24.24
CA TRP A 328 -9.12 -15.24 -24.22
C TRP A 328 -10.18 -15.16 -23.13
N ASN A 329 -11.06 -16.18 -23.05
CA ASN A 329 -12.12 -16.21 -22.04
C ASN A 329 -11.55 -16.26 -20.63
N VAL A 330 -10.49 -17.04 -20.39
CA VAL A 330 -9.80 -17.12 -19.09
C VAL A 330 -9.19 -15.76 -18.72
N SER A 331 -8.46 -15.13 -19.65
CA SER A 331 -7.82 -13.82 -19.40
C SER A 331 -8.87 -12.74 -19.14
N ARG A 332 -9.97 -12.76 -19.90
CA ARG A 332 -11.05 -11.81 -19.70
C ARG A 332 -11.78 -12.02 -18.38
N MET A 333 -12.05 -13.28 -18.02
CA MET A 333 -12.64 -13.60 -16.73
C MET A 333 -11.75 -13.16 -15.56
N SER A 334 -10.44 -13.38 -15.68
CA SER A 334 -9.45 -12.90 -14.70
C SER A 334 -9.56 -11.38 -14.51
N SER A 335 -9.71 -10.60 -15.58
CA SER A 335 -9.85 -9.14 -15.47
C SER A 335 -11.14 -8.68 -14.79
N PHE A 336 -12.22 -9.45 -14.86
CA PHE A 336 -13.46 -9.16 -14.13
C PHE A 336 -13.38 -9.50 -12.63
N ILE A 337 -12.68 -10.57 -12.31
CA ILE A 337 -12.48 -11.01 -10.91
C ILE A 337 -11.47 -10.13 -10.18
N ASN A 338 -10.46 -9.64 -10.90
CA ASN A 338 -9.42 -8.79 -10.31
C ASN A 338 -10.03 -7.49 -9.76
N GLY A 339 -9.75 -7.19 -8.50
CA GLY A 339 -10.31 -6.02 -7.80
C GLY A 339 -11.58 -6.33 -7.01
N GLY A 340 -11.99 -7.59 -6.92
CA GLY A 340 -13.09 -8.00 -6.04
C GLY A 340 -12.81 -7.64 -4.58
N VAL A 341 -13.80 -7.06 -3.90
CA VAL A 341 -13.76 -6.76 -2.47
C VAL A 341 -15.03 -7.31 -1.84
N ILE A 342 -14.88 -8.00 -0.71
CA ILE A 342 -15.99 -8.55 0.07
C ILE A 342 -15.92 -7.94 1.46
N LEU A 343 -16.83 -7.03 1.77
CA LEU A 343 -16.91 -6.42 3.09
C LEU A 343 -17.41 -7.41 4.14
N PRO A 344 -17.14 -7.19 5.42
CA PRO A 344 -17.64 -8.04 6.51
C PRO A 344 -19.15 -8.29 6.41
N GLY A 345 -19.56 -9.55 6.45
CA GLY A 345 -20.96 -10.00 6.32
C GLY A 345 -21.51 -10.05 4.91
N GLU A 346 -20.82 -9.51 3.91
CA GLU A 346 -21.29 -9.48 2.52
C GLU A 346 -21.04 -10.79 1.77
N GLN A 347 -21.79 -10.95 0.68
CA GLN A 347 -21.60 -12.00 -0.31
C GLN A 347 -21.09 -11.42 -1.64
N TRP A 348 -20.25 -12.17 -2.31
CA TRP A 348 -19.72 -11.86 -3.62
C TRP A 348 -19.92 -13.03 -4.56
N THR A 349 -20.43 -12.76 -5.79
CA THR A 349 -20.80 -13.82 -6.72
C THR A 349 -20.03 -13.67 -8.02
N VAL A 350 -19.50 -14.79 -8.51
CA VAL A 350 -18.71 -14.82 -9.74
C VAL A 350 -19.58 -14.47 -10.96
N ASN A 351 -20.83 -14.94 -11.00
CA ASN A 351 -21.73 -14.64 -12.12
C ASN A 351 -22.11 -13.15 -12.20
N THR A 352 -22.21 -12.46 -11.06
CA THR A 352 -22.50 -11.02 -11.04
C THR A 352 -21.36 -10.21 -11.66
N VAL A 353 -20.11 -10.50 -11.30
CA VAL A 353 -18.96 -9.75 -11.84
C VAL A 353 -18.64 -10.11 -13.30
N ALA A 354 -18.85 -11.36 -13.70
CA ALA A 354 -18.60 -11.81 -15.07
C ALA A 354 -19.71 -11.42 -16.07
N GLY A 355 -20.89 -11.16 -15.55
CA GLY A 355 -22.08 -10.88 -16.35
C GLY A 355 -22.63 -12.09 -17.14
N PRO A 356 -23.70 -11.87 -17.91
CA PRO A 356 -24.34 -12.95 -18.68
C PRO A 356 -23.43 -13.47 -19.79
N ARG A 357 -23.44 -14.81 -19.94
CA ARG A 357 -22.65 -15.55 -20.94
C ARG A 357 -23.53 -16.36 -21.90
N ASN A 358 -24.76 -15.93 -22.12
CA ASN A 358 -25.64 -16.56 -23.15
C ASN A 358 -25.29 -16.05 -24.56
N SER A 359 -25.73 -16.76 -25.58
CA SER A 359 -25.36 -16.53 -26.99
C SER A 359 -25.68 -15.13 -27.51
N THR A 360 -26.68 -14.45 -26.97
CA THR A 360 -27.17 -13.16 -27.47
C THR A 360 -26.40 -11.98 -26.85
N THR A 361 -26.12 -12.04 -25.57
CA THR A 361 -25.38 -11.00 -24.79
C THR A 361 -23.87 -11.26 -24.73
N ALA A 362 -23.45 -12.51 -24.86
CA ALA A 362 -22.05 -12.88 -24.73
C ALA A 362 -21.16 -12.28 -25.83
N LYS A 363 -21.67 -12.17 -27.07
CA LYS A 363 -20.92 -11.54 -28.17
C LYS A 363 -20.71 -10.03 -27.92
N SER A 364 -21.69 -9.35 -27.35
CA SER A 364 -21.58 -7.91 -27.05
C SER A 364 -20.60 -7.59 -25.94
N VAL A 365 -20.45 -8.49 -24.95
CA VAL A 365 -19.44 -8.35 -23.88
C VAL A 365 -18.09 -9.00 -24.21
N GLY A 366 -17.96 -9.59 -25.41
CA GLY A 366 -16.69 -10.07 -25.96
C GLY A 366 -16.29 -11.49 -25.57
N TRP A 367 -17.21 -12.35 -25.09
CA TRP A 367 -16.95 -13.77 -24.90
C TRP A 367 -16.79 -14.51 -26.24
N LYS A 368 -15.89 -15.50 -26.28
CA LYS A 368 -15.64 -16.34 -27.44
C LYS A 368 -16.18 -17.76 -27.26
N GLU A 369 -16.50 -18.42 -28.34
CA GLU A 369 -16.82 -19.85 -28.31
C GLU A 369 -15.53 -20.67 -28.08
N ALA A 370 -15.59 -21.57 -27.12
CA ALA A 370 -14.52 -22.50 -26.79
C ALA A 370 -15.10 -23.76 -26.14
N ALA A 371 -14.28 -24.80 -25.98
CA ALA A 371 -14.69 -26.02 -25.34
C ALA A 371 -15.16 -25.77 -23.89
N GLY A 372 -16.36 -26.23 -23.57
CA GLY A 372 -16.96 -26.26 -22.25
C GLY A 372 -17.52 -27.64 -21.95
N ILE A 373 -17.77 -27.94 -20.65
CA ILE A 373 -18.35 -29.20 -20.22
C ILE A 373 -19.86 -29.09 -20.22
N GLU A 374 -20.52 -29.94 -21.00
CA GLU A 374 -21.98 -30.03 -21.09
C GLU A 374 -22.41 -31.49 -21.32
N ASN A 375 -23.47 -31.93 -20.64
CA ASN A 375 -24.07 -33.27 -20.80
C ASN A 375 -23.05 -34.43 -20.75
N GLY A 376 -21.99 -34.29 -19.90
CA GLY A 376 -20.96 -35.31 -19.74
C GLY A 376 -19.90 -35.36 -20.85
N GLY A 377 -19.85 -34.36 -21.71
CA GLY A 377 -18.89 -34.21 -22.82
C GLY A 377 -18.34 -32.79 -22.93
N TYR A 378 -17.44 -32.58 -23.89
CA TYR A 378 -16.97 -31.25 -24.26
C TYR A 378 -17.70 -30.77 -25.48
N THR A 379 -18.33 -29.60 -25.42
CA THR A 379 -19.02 -28.94 -26.53
C THR A 379 -18.52 -27.51 -26.69
N ALA A 380 -18.66 -26.96 -27.90
CA ALA A 380 -18.36 -25.55 -28.12
C ALA A 380 -19.41 -24.68 -27.41
N GLN A 381 -18.98 -23.87 -26.46
CA GLN A 381 -19.85 -22.98 -25.68
C GLN A 381 -19.26 -21.57 -25.62
N VAL A 382 -20.13 -20.57 -25.64
CA VAL A 382 -19.72 -19.20 -25.40
C VAL A 382 -19.24 -19.07 -23.95
N GLY A 383 -18.03 -18.52 -23.75
CA GLY A 383 -17.40 -18.44 -22.43
C GLY A 383 -16.74 -19.76 -21.98
N GLY A 384 -16.53 -20.74 -22.89
CA GLY A 384 -15.78 -21.95 -22.53
C GLY A 384 -14.42 -21.62 -21.92
N GLY A 385 -14.12 -22.23 -20.75
CA GLY A 385 -12.93 -21.94 -19.93
C GLY A 385 -13.21 -21.17 -18.63
N VAL A 386 -14.34 -20.48 -18.47
CA VAL A 386 -14.63 -19.66 -17.27
C VAL A 386 -14.76 -20.51 -16.00
N CYS A 387 -15.20 -21.76 -16.08
CA CYS A 387 -15.25 -22.67 -14.94
C CYS A 387 -13.87 -22.94 -14.34
N GLN A 388 -12.81 -22.90 -15.14
CA GLN A 388 -11.45 -23.02 -14.62
C GLN A 388 -11.15 -21.90 -13.65
N LEU A 389 -11.49 -20.67 -14.01
CA LEU A 389 -11.25 -19.53 -13.12
C LEU A 389 -12.17 -19.58 -11.88
N GLY A 390 -13.44 -19.99 -12.03
CA GLY A 390 -14.31 -20.25 -10.89
C GLY A 390 -13.70 -21.26 -9.91
N SER A 391 -13.16 -22.37 -10.43
CA SER A 391 -12.47 -23.39 -9.61
C SER A 391 -11.18 -22.86 -8.99
N THR A 392 -10.45 -21.96 -9.69
CA THR A 392 -9.25 -21.28 -9.16
C THR A 392 -9.62 -20.35 -8.00
N VAL A 393 -10.69 -19.56 -8.15
CA VAL A 393 -11.25 -18.72 -7.05
C VAL A 393 -11.70 -19.58 -5.87
N TYR A 394 -12.41 -20.68 -6.13
CA TYR A 394 -12.85 -21.61 -5.08
C TYR A 394 -11.67 -22.11 -4.25
N ASN A 395 -10.61 -22.58 -4.91
CA ASN A 395 -9.42 -23.10 -4.23
C ASN A 395 -8.65 -22.03 -3.44
N ALA A 396 -8.52 -20.81 -3.98
CA ALA A 396 -7.94 -19.70 -3.23
C ALA A 396 -8.81 -19.33 -2.02
N ALA A 397 -10.15 -19.28 -2.20
CA ALA A 397 -11.10 -18.89 -1.15
C ALA A 397 -11.13 -19.86 0.04
N ILE A 398 -11.21 -21.19 -0.21
CA ILE A 398 -11.22 -22.16 0.89
C ILE A 398 -9.92 -22.13 1.70
N ARG A 399 -8.76 -21.90 1.03
CA ARG A 399 -7.46 -21.77 1.68
C ARG A 399 -7.33 -20.46 2.46
N ALA A 400 -8.02 -19.43 2.03
CA ALA A 400 -8.13 -18.17 2.76
C ALA A 400 -9.10 -18.23 3.95
N GLY A 401 -9.80 -19.36 4.15
CA GLY A 401 -10.84 -19.47 5.18
C GLY A 401 -12.11 -18.68 4.86
N VAL A 402 -12.30 -18.29 3.60
CA VAL A 402 -13.52 -17.60 3.13
C VAL A 402 -14.65 -18.63 3.00
N THR A 403 -15.83 -18.30 3.52
CA THR A 403 -16.99 -19.17 3.48
C THR A 403 -17.52 -19.32 2.06
N ILE A 404 -17.72 -20.58 1.62
CA ILE A 404 -18.39 -20.89 0.37
C ILE A 404 -19.90 -20.97 0.63
N ALA A 405 -20.61 -19.91 0.30
CA ALA A 405 -22.07 -19.86 0.48
C ALA A 405 -22.82 -20.70 -0.57
N SER A 406 -22.26 -20.86 -1.78
CA SER A 406 -22.79 -21.74 -2.82
C SER A 406 -21.68 -22.15 -3.79
N SER A 407 -21.61 -23.44 -4.11
CA SER A 407 -20.82 -23.98 -5.22
C SER A 407 -21.49 -25.23 -5.78
N THR A 408 -21.12 -25.64 -6.99
CA THR A 408 -21.57 -26.88 -7.62
C THR A 408 -20.40 -27.48 -8.37
N HIS A 409 -20.10 -28.76 -8.13
CA HIS A 409 -19.06 -29.49 -8.83
C HIS A 409 -19.49 -29.84 -10.27
N HIS A 410 -18.52 -30.08 -11.15
CA HIS A 410 -18.80 -30.58 -12.49
C HIS A 410 -19.36 -32.02 -12.48
N THR A 411 -20.03 -32.39 -13.54
CA THR A 411 -20.52 -33.77 -13.74
C THR A 411 -19.42 -34.72 -14.22
N ILE A 412 -18.32 -34.19 -14.75
CA ILE A 412 -17.13 -34.94 -15.13
C ILE A 412 -15.88 -34.30 -14.52
N PRO A 413 -14.86 -35.11 -14.16
CA PRO A 413 -13.59 -34.61 -13.71
C PRO A 413 -12.95 -33.63 -14.72
N SER A 414 -12.37 -32.54 -14.23
CA SER A 414 -11.51 -31.64 -15.00
C SER A 414 -10.04 -31.85 -14.66
N ASP A 415 -9.16 -31.62 -15.62
CA ASP A 415 -7.71 -31.81 -15.51
C ASP A 415 -6.96 -30.61 -14.90
N TYR A 416 -7.58 -29.43 -14.94
CA TYR A 416 -6.99 -28.17 -14.46
C TYR A 416 -7.13 -27.93 -12.96
N ILE A 417 -7.73 -28.86 -12.20
CA ILE A 417 -7.96 -28.74 -10.75
C ILE A 417 -7.97 -30.11 -10.10
N PRO A 418 -7.55 -30.27 -8.83
CA PRO A 418 -7.69 -31.53 -8.09
C PRO A 418 -9.14 -31.98 -8.00
N LEU A 419 -9.39 -33.27 -8.17
CA LEU A 419 -10.74 -33.83 -8.15
C LEU A 419 -11.48 -33.48 -6.85
N GLY A 420 -12.72 -33.04 -6.96
CA GLY A 420 -13.56 -32.63 -5.84
C GLY A 420 -13.24 -31.25 -5.26
N LEU A 421 -12.37 -30.47 -5.92
CA LEU A 421 -12.08 -29.10 -5.58
C LEU A 421 -12.43 -28.13 -6.72
N ASP A 422 -13.35 -28.51 -7.57
CA ASP A 422 -13.82 -27.78 -8.73
C ASP A 422 -15.12 -27.01 -8.45
N ALA A 423 -15.37 -25.94 -9.22
CA ALA A 423 -16.61 -25.18 -9.19
C ALA A 423 -17.11 -24.91 -10.61
N THR A 424 -18.37 -25.28 -10.88
CA THR A 424 -19.05 -25.05 -12.15
C THR A 424 -19.67 -23.67 -12.17
N LEU A 425 -19.53 -22.97 -13.30
CA LEU A 425 -20.16 -21.68 -13.56
C LEU A 425 -21.05 -21.77 -14.81
N SER A 426 -22.29 -21.35 -14.67
CA SER A 426 -23.21 -21.16 -15.79
C SER A 426 -24.15 -19.99 -15.49
N THR A 427 -24.69 -19.34 -16.51
CA THR A 427 -25.59 -18.21 -16.33
C THR A 427 -27.03 -18.64 -16.59
N PRO A 428 -27.99 -18.40 -15.67
CA PRO A 428 -27.82 -17.72 -14.36
C PRO A 428 -27.28 -18.62 -13.24
N LYS A 429 -27.30 -19.92 -13.38
CA LYS A 429 -26.86 -20.94 -12.39
C LYS A 429 -26.28 -22.16 -13.12
N PRO A 430 -25.35 -22.93 -12.49
CA PRO A 430 -24.77 -22.71 -11.14
C PRO A 430 -23.84 -21.51 -11.05
N ASP A 431 -23.59 -21.05 -9.81
CA ASP A 431 -22.70 -19.93 -9.47
C ASP A 431 -21.79 -20.31 -8.30
N LEU A 432 -20.66 -19.63 -8.19
CA LEU A 432 -19.81 -19.64 -7.01
C LEU A 432 -20.09 -18.36 -6.21
N VAL A 433 -20.54 -18.55 -4.97
CA VAL A 433 -20.86 -17.46 -4.05
C VAL A 433 -19.94 -17.56 -2.84
N LEU A 434 -19.14 -16.52 -2.62
CA LEU A 434 -18.28 -16.33 -1.46
C LEU A 434 -18.99 -15.46 -0.44
N LYS A 435 -18.76 -15.71 0.85
CA LYS A 435 -19.24 -14.88 1.96
C LYS A 435 -18.08 -14.55 2.90
N ASN A 436 -17.95 -13.30 3.24
CA ASN A 436 -16.96 -12.86 4.22
C ASN A 436 -17.58 -12.87 5.62
N ASP A 437 -17.25 -13.88 6.41
CA ASP A 437 -17.64 -13.98 7.82
C ASP A 437 -16.57 -13.41 8.78
N ASN A 438 -15.47 -12.83 8.25
CA ASN A 438 -14.43 -12.17 9.04
C ASN A 438 -14.84 -10.73 9.40
N THR A 439 -14.09 -10.12 10.32
CA THR A 439 -14.29 -8.74 10.78
C THR A 439 -13.66 -7.69 9.86
N MET A 440 -12.78 -8.11 8.95
CA MET A 440 -12.06 -7.23 8.01
C MET A 440 -12.40 -7.60 6.57
N PRO A 441 -12.25 -6.66 5.62
CA PRO A 441 -12.49 -6.93 4.20
C PRO A 441 -11.59 -8.05 3.65
N VAL A 442 -12.11 -8.77 2.66
CA VAL A 442 -11.37 -9.73 1.85
C VAL A 442 -11.21 -9.15 0.45
N TYR A 443 -9.98 -9.20 -0.10
CA TYR A 443 -9.64 -8.65 -1.40
C TYR A 443 -9.20 -9.75 -2.35
N ILE A 444 -9.63 -9.67 -3.60
CA ILE A 444 -9.37 -10.68 -4.63
C ILE A 444 -8.52 -10.06 -5.73
N VAL A 445 -7.37 -10.65 -5.98
CA VAL A 445 -6.50 -10.32 -7.11
C VAL A 445 -6.49 -11.51 -8.06
N SER A 446 -6.60 -11.25 -9.36
CA SER A 446 -6.52 -12.29 -10.39
C SER A 446 -5.69 -11.80 -11.57
N TYR A 447 -4.78 -12.64 -12.04
CA TYR A 447 -3.93 -12.33 -13.19
C TYR A 447 -3.54 -13.60 -13.95
N VAL A 448 -3.18 -13.41 -15.22
CA VAL A 448 -2.74 -14.46 -16.13
C VAL A 448 -1.25 -14.31 -16.40
N ASN A 449 -0.52 -15.41 -16.28
CA ASN A 449 0.84 -15.52 -16.79
C ASN A 449 0.83 -16.27 -18.13
N PRO A 450 0.97 -15.58 -19.26
CA PRO A 450 0.89 -16.22 -20.57
C PRO A 450 2.08 -17.11 -20.91
N LYS A 451 3.26 -16.88 -20.32
CA LYS A 451 4.46 -17.71 -20.52
C LYS A 451 4.34 -19.05 -19.80
N ASP A 452 3.90 -19.02 -18.56
CA ASP A 452 3.71 -20.23 -17.75
C ASP A 452 2.34 -20.87 -18.05
N ARG A 453 1.51 -20.21 -18.90
CA ARG A 453 0.16 -20.64 -19.29
C ARG A 453 -0.71 -20.97 -18.10
N ASN A 454 -0.70 -20.12 -17.08
CA ASN A 454 -1.54 -20.29 -15.92
C ASN A 454 -2.33 -19.01 -15.57
N VAL A 455 -3.38 -19.21 -14.82
CA VAL A 455 -4.13 -18.15 -14.17
C VAL A 455 -3.97 -18.31 -12.65
N THR A 456 -3.71 -17.21 -11.98
CA THR A 456 -3.52 -17.13 -10.53
C THR A 456 -4.64 -16.29 -9.92
N VAL A 457 -5.12 -16.74 -8.76
CA VAL A 457 -6.00 -15.96 -7.89
C VAL A 457 -5.33 -15.86 -6.52
N GLU A 458 -5.19 -14.64 -6.03
CA GLU A 458 -4.66 -14.32 -4.71
C GLU A 458 -5.78 -13.73 -3.85
N ILE A 459 -5.83 -14.14 -2.60
CA ILE A 459 -6.74 -13.61 -1.58
C ILE A 459 -5.92 -12.89 -0.52
N TYR A 460 -6.26 -11.64 -0.30
CA TYR A 460 -5.68 -10.80 0.75
C TYR A 460 -6.74 -10.50 1.81
N GLY A 461 -6.30 -10.33 3.04
CA GLY A 461 -7.19 -10.04 4.15
C GLY A 461 -6.51 -10.32 5.49
N GLN A 462 -7.33 -10.57 6.51
CA GLN A 462 -6.87 -10.96 7.83
C GLN A 462 -6.47 -12.44 7.87
N GLN A 463 -5.36 -12.76 8.56
CA GLN A 463 -4.92 -14.15 8.78
C GLN A 463 -6.06 -14.99 9.34
N PRO A 464 -6.38 -16.18 8.76
CA PRO A 464 -7.35 -17.09 9.32
C PRO A 464 -6.99 -17.51 10.75
N VAL A 465 -7.99 -17.58 11.61
CA VAL A 465 -7.86 -17.99 13.01
C VAL A 465 -8.69 -19.25 13.24
N ASP A 466 -8.03 -20.33 13.60
CA ASP A 466 -8.70 -21.57 14.03
C ASP A 466 -8.98 -21.49 15.54
N PRO A 467 -10.19 -21.87 16.02
CA PRO A 467 -10.52 -21.81 17.45
C PRO A 467 -9.60 -22.62 18.35
N THR A 468 -8.97 -23.69 17.81
CA THR A 468 -8.10 -24.58 18.58
C THR A 468 -6.63 -24.17 18.49
N TYR A 469 -6.19 -23.72 17.31
CA TYR A 469 -4.77 -23.55 17.00
C TYR A 469 -4.35 -22.09 16.86
N GLY A 470 -5.29 -21.12 16.91
CA GLY A 470 -4.98 -19.70 16.69
C GLY A 470 -4.77 -19.37 15.21
N ALA A 471 -3.80 -18.52 14.90
CA ALA A 471 -3.48 -18.13 13.53
C ALA A 471 -2.90 -19.30 12.71
N VAL A 472 -3.52 -19.62 11.58
CA VAL A 472 -3.22 -20.82 10.78
C VAL A 472 -3.17 -20.56 9.29
N ILE A 473 -2.55 -21.50 8.56
CA ILE A 473 -2.63 -21.61 7.10
C ILE A 473 -3.44 -22.87 6.79
N TYR A 474 -4.44 -22.74 5.92
CA TYR A 474 -5.22 -23.89 5.44
C TYR A 474 -4.71 -24.36 4.08
N ASP A 475 -4.70 -25.69 3.91
CA ASP A 475 -4.52 -26.34 2.62
C ASP A 475 -5.57 -27.43 2.43
N PHE A 476 -5.79 -27.83 1.17
CA PHE A 476 -6.77 -28.85 0.81
C PHE A 476 -6.20 -29.79 -0.24
N THR A 477 -6.37 -31.07 0.03
CA THR A 477 -5.97 -32.14 -0.89
C THR A 477 -7.16 -33.04 -1.23
N SER A 478 -7.00 -33.87 -2.26
CA SER A 478 -7.96 -34.88 -2.63
C SER A 478 -7.30 -36.24 -2.83
N ASN A 479 -8.07 -37.33 -2.74
CA ASN A 479 -7.61 -38.64 -3.19
C ASN A 479 -7.69 -38.70 -4.72
N ASN A 480 -6.68 -38.21 -5.41
CA ASN A 480 -6.63 -37.93 -6.87
C ASN A 480 -7.17 -39.05 -7.79
N LYS A 481 -7.20 -40.30 -7.35
CA LYS A 481 -7.70 -41.41 -8.15
C LYS A 481 -9.16 -41.75 -7.85
N GLY A 482 -9.63 -41.43 -6.66
CA GLY A 482 -10.97 -41.75 -6.17
C GLY A 482 -11.32 -43.24 -6.25
N THR A 483 -12.53 -43.55 -5.81
CA THR A 483 -13.08 -44.91 -5.94
C THR A 483 -14.05 -44.95 -7.12
N ARG A 484 -13.77 -45.77 -8.11
CA ARG A 484 -14.65 -45.94 -9.27
C ARG A 484 -15.85 -46.83 -8.93
N TYR A 485 -17.02 -46.44 -9.40
CA TYR A 485 -18.26 -47.20 -9.17
C TYR A 485 -19.16 -47.21 -10.41
N GLY A 486 -20.12 -48.15 -10.43
CA GLY A 486 -21.12 -48.32 -11.48
C GLY A 486 -20.53 -48.79 -12.80
N THR A 487 -21.40 -49.36 -13.61
CA THR A 487 -21.05 -49.82 -14.95
C THR A 487 -21.81 -48.93 -15.95
N PRO A 488 -21.14 -48.23 -16.86
CA PRO A 488 -21.83 -47.42 -17.88
C PRO A 488 -22.55 -48.34 -18.86
N THR A 489 -23.75 -47.93 -19.27
CA THR A 489 -24.53 -48.59 -20.30
C THR A 489 -24.71 -47.60 -21.46
N PRO A 490 -23.85 -47.65 -22.50
CA PRO A 490 -23.93 -46.71 -23.62
C PRO A 490 -25.26 -46.81 -24.39
N LYS A 491 -25.84 -45.66 -24.69
CA LYS A 491 -26.98 -45.58 -25.61
C LYS A 491 -26.47 -45.74 -27.03
N THR A 492 -26.93 -46.77 -27.76
CA THR A 492 -26.61 -46.94 -29.18
C THR A 492 -27.72 -46.35 -30.03
N ILE A 493 -27.38 -45.51 -30.97
CA ILE A 493 -28.28 -44.93 -31.99
C ILE A 493 -27.81 -45.48 -33.33
N THR A 494 -28.63 -46.39 -33.91
CA THR A 494 -28.35 -47.01 -35.20
C THR A 494 -29.16 -46.35 -36.28
N SER A 495 -28.56 -46.11 -37.44
CA SER A 495 -29.25 -45.53 -38.62
C SER A 495 -28.79 -46.24 -39.89
N GLU A 496 -29.74 -46.45 -40.79
CA GLU A 496 -29.49 -46.99 -42.13
C GLU A 496 -29.08 -45.92 -43.16
N VAL A 497 -29.20 -44.65 -42.76
CA VAL A 497 -28.74 -43.49 -43.54
C VAL A 497 -27.66 -42.75 -42.77
N PRO A 498 -26.79 -41.95 -43.43
CA PRO A 498 -25.82 -41.12 -42.72
C PRO A 498 -26.47 -40.25 -41.65
N ILE A 499 -25.91 -40.24 -40.42
CA ILE A 499 -26.42 -39.51 -39.29
C ILE A 499 -25.35 -38.54 -38.79
N THR A 500 -25.75 -37.33 -38.41
CA THR A 500 -24.82 -36.34 -37.83
C THR A 500 -24.99 -36.33 -36.30
N ALA A 501 -23.87 -36.56 -35.58
CA ALA A 501 -23.81 -36.40 -34.14
C ALA A 501 -23.93 -34.91 -33.75
N PRO A 502 -24.29 -34.59 -32.48
CA PRO A 502 -24.48 -33.20 -32.03
C PRO A 502 -23.25 -32.29 -32.18
N ASP A 503 -22.05 -32.85 -32.23
CA ASP A 503 -20.79 -32.12 -32.46
C ASP A 503 -20.44 -31.90 -33.95
N GLY A 504 -21.38 -32.30 -34.87
CA GLY A 504 -21.20 -32.18 -36.30
C GLY A 504 -20.50 -33.37 -36.97
N THR A 505 -20.07 -34.38 -36.20
CA THR A 505 -19.44 -35.58 -36.77
C THR A 505 -20.45 -36.39 -37.58
N VAL A 506 -20.12 -36.67 -38.84
CA VAL A 506 -20.95 -37.49 -39.75
C VAL A 506 -20.56 -38.95 -39.59
N VAL A 507 -21.55 -39.80 -39.29
CA VAL A 507 -21.43 -41.25 -39.18
C VAL A 507 -22.06 -41.85 -40.43
N ASN A 508 -21.28 -42.53 -41.26
CA ASN A 508 -21.64 -43.05 -42.59
C ASN A 508 -20.81 -44.29 -42.94
N ALA A 509 -20.84 -44.74 -44.18
CA ALA A 509 -20.08 -45.91 -44.61
C ALA A 509 -18.55 -45.81 -44.43
N SER A 510 -18.00 -44.58 -44.49
CA SER A 510 -16.54 -44.34 -44.27
C SER A 510 -16.17 -44.20 -42.79
N ASN A 511 -17.14 -43.82 -41.97
CA ASN A 511 -17.02 -43.71 -40.50
C ASN A 511 -18.25 -44.39 -39.86
N PRO A 512 -18.28 -45.73 -39.81
CA PRO A 512 -19.52 -46.46 -39.50
C PRO A 512 -19.88 -46.48 -38.02
N LYS A 513 -18.97 -46.05 -37.14
CA LYS A 513 -19.20 -46.02 -35.69
C LYS A 513 -18.51 -44.83 -35.06
N TYR A 514 -19.24 -44.05 -34.30
CA TYR A 514 -18.72 -42.91 -33.57
C TYR A 514 -19.24 -42.88 -32.13
N GLU A 515 -18.32 -42.80 -31.16
CA GLU A 515 -18.67 -42.66 -29.75
C GLU A 515 -18.71 -41.17 -29.40
N TYR A 516 -19.92 -40.60 -29.35
CA TYR A 516 -20.19 -39.27 -28.83
C TYR A 516 -20.32 -39.36 -27.33
N ALA A 517 -19.58 -38.50 -26.57
CA ALA A 517 -19.48 -38.55 -25.11
C ALA A 517 -19.07 -39.95 -24.60
N LYS A 518 -17.78 -40.14 -24.34
CA LYS A 518 -17.22 -41.41 -23.86
C LYS A 518 -17.88 -41.90 -22.59
N SER A 519 -18.23 -43.20 -22.59
CA SER A 519 -18.72 -43.88 -21.41
C SER A 519 -17.69 -43.85 -20.27
N ARG A 520 -18.13 -43.51 -19.07
CA ARG A 520 -17.23 -43.44 -17.89
C ARG A 520 -17.89 -44.05 -16.65
N LYS A 521 -17.13 -44.80 -15.87
CA LYS A 521 -17.53 -45.16 -14.51
C LYS A 521 -17.65 -43.94 -13.63
N GLY A 522 -18.58 -43.92 -12.69
CA GLY A 522 -18.62 -42.90 -11.67
C GLY A 522 -17.34 -42.91 -10.82
N THR A 523 -17.02 -41.80 -10.21
CA THR A 523 -15.83 -41.66 -9.34
C THR A 523 -16.23 -40.96 -8.05
N SER A 524 -15.99 -41.61 -6.91
CA SER A 524 -16.18 -41.00 -5.58
C SER A 524 -14.87 -40.47 -5.07
N ILE A 525 -14.87 -39.19 -4.67
CA ILE A 525 -13.70 -38.45 -4.18
C ILE A 525 -13.94 -38.04 -2.75
N GLN A 526 -12.92 -38.19 -1.90
CA GLN A 526 -12.85 -37.56 -0.58
C GLN A 526 -11.78 -36.48 -0.62
N THR A 527 -12.11 -35.27 -0.17
CA THR A 527 -11.18 -34.16 0.01
C THR A 527 -10.84 -34.00 1.48
N TYR A 528 -9.67 -33.42 1.78
CA TYR A 528 -9.15 -33.27 3.12
C TYR A 528 -8.69 -31.85 3.35
N LYS A 529 -8.97 -31.31 4.53
CA LYS A 529 -8.45 -30.03 5.02
C LYS A 529 -7.22 -30.29 5.87
N HIS A 530 -6.16 -29.58 5.61
CA HIS A 530 -4.92 -29.55 6.37
C HIS A 530 -4.82 -28.22 7.11
N ILE A 531 -4.28 -28.24 8.32
CA ILE A 531 -4.09 -27.05 9.15
C ILE A 531 -2.62 -26.95 9.52
N TYR A 532 -2.00 -25.84 9.12
CA TYR A 532 -0.59 -25.55 9.37
C TYR A 532 -0.43 -24.31 10.25
N SER A 533 0.61 -24.32 11.10
CA SER A 533 1.10 -23.11 11.76
C SER A 533 1.71 -22.12 10.74
N LEU A 534 1.95 -20.89 11.17
CA LEU A 534 2.49 -19.83 10.29
C LEU A 534 3.93 -20.12 9.80
N ASP A 535 4.65 -21.03 10.47
CA ASP A 535 5.99 -21.52 10.05
C ASP A 535 5.90 -22.79 9.18
N GLY A 536 4.68 -23.26 8.83
CA GLY A 536 4.45 -24.36 7.89
C GLY A 536 4.46 -25.76 8.50
N LYS A 537 4.39 -25.90 9.83
CA LYS A 537 4.26 -27.19 10.49
C LYS A 537 2.80 -27.62 10.52
N GLU A 538 2.50 -28.86 10.08
CA GLU A 538 1.15 -29.43 10.20
C GLU A 538 0.77 -29.65 11.67
N LEU A 539 -0.42 -29.17 12.06
CA LEU A 539 -0.86 -29.10 13.46
C LEU A 539 -1.72 -30.30 13.90
N CYS A 540 -2.33 -30.99 12.96
CA CYS A 540 -3.14 -32.19 13.20
C CYS A 540 -3.17 -33.06 11.94
N ASP A 541 -3.70 -34.30 12.11
CA ASP A 541 -3.99 -35.16 10.97
C ASP A 541 -5.01 -34.52 10.04
N PRO A 542 -4.94 -34.78 8.71
CA PRO A 542 -5.87 -34.23 7.74
C PRO A 542 -7.33 -34.55 8.08
N ILE A 543 -8.15 -33.50 8.06
CA ILE A 543 -9.58 -33.59 8.41
C ILE A 543 -10.39 -33.84 7.14
N ALA A 544 -11.26 -34.85 7.12
CA ALA A 544 -12.17 -35.06 6.00
C ALA A 544 -13.04 -33.82 5.78
N PHE A 545 -12.97 -33.23 4.56
CA PHE A 545 -13.65 -31.98 4.22
C PHE A 545 -14.97 -32.27 3.49
N GLU A 546 -14.90 -32.65 2.21
CA GLU A 546 -16.08 -32.92 1.39
C GLU A 546 -15.97 -34.27 0.68
N LYS A 547 -17.11 -34.92 0.47
CA LYS A 547 -17.21 -36.10 -0.38
C LYS A 547 -18.01 -35.74 -1.64
N HIS A 548 -17.40 -35.91 -2.79
CA HIS A 548 -18.04 -35.66 -4.07
C HIS A 548 -18.12 -36.93 -4.92
N ASN A 549 -19.23 -37.08 -5.65
CA ASN A 549 -19.46 -38.19 -6.57
C ASN A 549 -19.67 -37.67 -7.98
N TYR A 550 -18.70 -37.89 -8.86
CA TYR A 550 -18.90 -37.73 -10.28
C TYR A 550 -19.77 -38.89 -10.79
N PRO A 551 -20.91 -38.63 -11.42
CA PRO A 551 -21.85 -39.68 -11.82
C PRO A 551 -21.30 -40.62 -12.90
N VAL A 552 -21.94 -41.77 -13.07
CA VAL A 552 -21.73 -42.66 -14.22
C VAL A 552 -22.19 -41.94 -15.47
N ILE A 553 -21.35 -41.89 -16.50
CA ILE A 553 -21.68 -41.37 -17.81
C ILE A 553 -21.87 -42.56 -18.74
N ASN A 554 -23.09 -42.74 -19.23
CA ASN A 554 -23.40 -43.86 -20.14
C ASN A 554 -22.85 -43.67 -21.53
N GLY A 555 -22.66 -42.43 -21.96
CA GLY A 555 -22.20 -42.12 -23.29
C GLY A 555 -23.26 -42.37 -24.38
N THR A 556 -22.93 -42.06 -25.62
CA THR A 556 -23.79 -42.35 -26.79
C THR A 556 -22.93 -42.80 -27.95
N ILE A 557 -23.29 -43.91 -28.56
CA ILE A 557 -22.61 -44.48 -29.72
C ILE A 557 -23.55 -44.34 -30.92
N TYR A 558 -23.08 -43.66 -31.95
CA TYR A 558 -23.77 -43.60 -33.25
C TYR A 558 -23.24 -44.69 -34.16
N VAL A 559 -24.13 -45.47 -34.81
CA VAL A 559 -23.75 -46.58 -35.68
C VAL A 559 -24.49 -46.43 -37.02
N TYR A 560 -23.76 -46.41 -38.09
CA TYR A 560 -24.29 -46.52 -39.44
C TYR A 560 -24.34 -48.01 -39.80
N SER A 561 -25.54 -48.53 -40.10
CA SER A 561 -25.77 -49.91 -40.49
C SER A 561 -26.66 -49.92 -41.74
N PRO A 562 -26.05 -49.90 -42.92
CA PRO A 562 -26.83 -49.89 -44.16
C PRO A 562 -27.71 -51.17 -44.24
N PRO A 563 -28.88 -51.07 -44.90
CA PRO A 563 -29.73 -52.23 -45.09
C PRO A 563 -28.98 -53.33 -45.82
N VAL A 564 -29.15 -54.56 -45.32
CA VAL A 564 -28.59 -55.74 -45.99
C VAL A 564 -29.26 -55.89 -47.38
N VAL A 565 -28.52 -55.63 -48.44
CA VAL A 565 -28.98 -55.95 -49.75
C VAL A 565 -29.01 -57.46 -49.88
N VAL A 566 -30.18 -58.03 -49.66
CA VAL A 566 -30.43 -59.47 -50.00
C VAL A 566 -30.34 -59.60 -51.49
N THR A 567 -29.23 -60.04 -52.01
CA THR A 567 -29.15 -60.48 -53.41
C THR A 567 -30.12 -61.63 -53.58
N PRO A 568 -31.11 -61.53 -54.53
CA PRO A 568 -31.99 -62.64 -54.71
C PRO A 568 -31.19 -63.87 -55.12
N THR A 569 -31.45 -64.98 -54.45
CA THR A 569 -30.89 -66.28 -54.82
C THR A 569 -31.24 -66.53 -56.31
N PRO A 570 -30.26 -66.83 -57.18
CA PRO A 570 -30.54 -67.13 -58.53
C PRO A 570 -31.54 -68.31 -58.60
N PRO A 571 -32.53 -68.30 -59.52
CA PRO A 571 -33.51 -69.39 -59.63
C PRO A 571 -32.77 -70.71 -59.80
N PRO A 572 -33.36 -71.85 -59.30
CA PRO A 572 -32.81 -73.19 -59.49
C PRO A 572 -32.58 -73.46 -60.98
N SER A 573 -31.37 -73.88 -61.40
CA SER A 573 -31.05 -74.30 -62.73
C SER A 573 -32.02 -75.43 -63.15
N GLU A 574 -32.71 -75.24 -64.25
CA GLU A 574 -33.57 -76.30 -64.85
C GLU A 574 -32.76 -77.63 -65.00
N PRO A 575 -33.41 -78.75 -64.68
CA PRO A 575 -32.71 -80.05 -64.84
C PRO A 575 -32.38 -80.29 -66.32
N THR A 576 -31.14 -80.58 -66.57
CA THR A 576 -30.63 -80.98 -67.88
C THR A 576 -31.41 -82.24 -68.39
N PRO A 577 -31.98 -82.24 -69.58
CA PRO A 577 -32.67 -83.42 -70.10
C PRO A 577 -31.71 -84.61 -70.23
N ALA A 578 -32.20 -85.80 -69.85
CA ALA A 578 -31.50 -87.06 -69.94
C ALA A 578 -31.15 -87.42 -71.39
N PRO A 579 -30.01 -88.05 -71.69
CA PRO A 579 -29.65 -88.46 -73.04
C PRO A 579 -30.57 -89.60 -73.50
N THR A 580 -31.25 -89.39 -74.61
CA THR A 580 -32.01 -90.42 -75.30
C THR A 580 -31.01 -91.42 -75.91
N THR A 581 -31.12 -92.67 -75.46
CA THR A 581 -30.53 -93.83 -76.14
C THR A 581 -31.43 -94.18 -77.38
N GLY A 582 -30.90 -93.97 -78.53
CA GLY A 582 -31.47 -94.51 -79.75
C GLY A 582 -30.60 -95.68 -80.22
N GLU A 583 -31.30 -96.68 -80.57
CA GLU A 583 -30.69 -97.70 -81.39
C GLU A 583 -30.00 -97.16 -82.61
#